data_a9fb6cfff982d96dbaceed856ce565bb
#
_entry.id   a9fb6cfff982d96dbaceed856ce565bb
#
_cell.length_a   1.000
_cell.length_b   1.000
_cell.length_c   1.000
_cell.angle_alpha   90.00
_cell.angle_beta   90.00
_cell.angle_gamma   90.00
#
_symmetry.space_group_name_H-M   'P 1'
#
loop_
_entity.id
_entity.type
_entity.pdbx_description
1 polymer ?
#
loop_
_entity_poly.entity_id
_entity_poly.type
_entity_poly.pdbx_seq_one_letter_code
_entity_poly.pdbx_strand_id
1 'polypeptide(L)'
;MHAEFPVASALPMPLIADERIQLVDASNRPCGSAPRVQMRRWRFWHRATYVVVRNCRHELCVQQRTLTKEVFPGGIDLAAGGVVGAGEAVHVAARRELAEELGIRGVPLRFCLDFRYDREGNHIFGSVFLVDYDGPLRLQAEEVADAMWLPLEEALAHPRATPDTRLALKYMVEGGWW
;
A
#
# COMPACT_ATOMS: atom_id res chain seq x y z
N MET A 1 -34.68 27.89 -21.80
CA MET A 1 -33.29 27.76 -22.21
C MET A 1 -32.52 27.06 -21.07
N HIS A 2 -32.39 25.74 -21.14
CA HIS A 2 -31.65 24.96 -20.15
C HIS A 2 -30.22 24.81 -20.67
N ALA A 3 -29.27 25.37 -19.96
CA ALA A 3 -27.84 25.19 -20.25
C ALA A 3 -27.42 23.82 -19.74
N GLU A 4 -27.12 22.89 -20.64
CA GLU A 4 -26.46 21.63 -20.34
C GLU A 4 -24.99 21.92 -20.05
N PHE A 5 -24.54 21.57 -18.84
CA PHE A 5 -23.12 21.57 -18.50
C PHE A 5 -22.49 20.30 -19.10
N PRO A 6 -21.34 20.40 -19.77
CA PRO A 6 -20.66 19.24 -20.31
C PRO A 6 -20.18 18.37 -19.17
N VAL A 7 -20.57 17.08 -19.21
CA VAL A 7 -20.02 16.04 -18.36
C VAL A 7 -18.53 15.93 -18.64
N ALA A 8 -17.70 16.24 -17.65
CA ALA A 8 -16.26 16.08 -17.75
C ALA A 8 -15.95 14.61 -18.07
N SER A 9 -15.43 14.37 -19.26
CA SER A 9 -14.91 13.09 -19.68
C SER A 9 -13.83 12.65 -18.70
N ALA A 10 -14.09 11.58 -17.95
CA ALA A 10 -13.09 10.94 -17.13
C ALA A 10 -11.95 10.48 -18.05
N LEU A 11 -10.75 11.01 -17.82
CA LEU A 11 -9.56 10.52 -18.50
C LEU A 11 -9.41 9.03 -18.21
N PRO A 12 -9.13 8.18 -19.22
CA PRO A 12 -8.91 6.77 -19.00
C PRO A 12 -7.74 6.60 -18.00
N MET A 13 -7.97 5.86 -16.94
CA MET A 13 -6.89 5.45 -16.03
C MET A 13 -5.82 4.73 -16.85
N PRO A 14 -4.52 5.06 -16.69
CA PRO A 14 -3.47 4.35 -17.38
C PRO A 14 -3.54 2.87 -17.02
N LEU A 15 -3.48 2.02 -18.02
CA LEU A 15 -3.38 0.57 -17.82
C LEU A 15 -2.17 0.30 -16.92
N ILE A 16 -2.31 -0.57 -15.93
CA ILE A 16 -1.26 -0.99 -14.96
C ILE A 16 0.07 -1.34 -15.66
N ALA A 17 0.01 -1.73 -16.94
CA ALA A 17 1.18 -2.03 -17.77
C ALA A 17 2.13 -0.84 -18.01
N ASP A 18 1.63 0.40 -17.92
CA ASP A 18 2.42 1.62 -18.20
C ASP A 18 2.92 2.32 -16.92
N GLU A 19 2.52 1.83 -15.73
CA GLU A 19 2.98 2.39 -14.47
C GLU A 19 4.51 2.23 -14.33
N ARG A 20 5.21 3.38 -14.28
CA ARG A 20 6.66 3.39 -14.08
C ARG A 20 7.00 3.51 -12.60
N ILE A 21 7.83 2.58 -12.14
CA ILE A 21 8.23 2.46 -10.75
C ILE A 21 9.61 3.07 -10.54
N GLN A 22 9.81 3.75 -9.42
CA GLN A 22 11.11 4.26 -9.00
C GLN A 22 12.01 3.09 -8.62
N LEU A 23 13.10 2.89 -9.38
CA LEU A 23 14.14 1.93 -9.03
C LEU A 23 15.17 2.59 -8.11
N VAL A 24 15.71 1.77 -7.20
CA VAL A 24 16.78 2.18 -6.29
C VAL A 24 17.92 1.15 -6.29
N ASP A 25 19.10 1.57 -5.87
CA ASP A 25 20.21 0.65 -5.62
C ASP A 25 20.08 -0.03 -4.22
N ALA A 26 21.01 -0.92 -3.89
CA ALA A 26 21.03 -1.62 -2.61
C ALA A 26 21.22 -0.71 -1.38
N SER A 27 21.53 0.58 -1.60
CA SER A 27 21.62 1.62 -0.57
C SER A 27 20.43 2.58 -0.59
N ASN A 28 19.32 2.19 -1.24
CA ASN A 28 18.10 3.00 -1.38
C ASN A 28 18.29 4.34 -2.13
N ARG A 29 19.32 4.47 -2.98
CA ARG A 29 19.52 5.67 -3.80
C ARG A 29 18.80 5.49 -5.14
N PRO A 30 18.05 6.49 -5.64
CA PRO A 30 17.41 6.43 -6.95
C PRO A 30 18.44 6.13 -8.05
N CYS A 31 18.16 5.13 -8.90
CA CYS A 31 19.04 4.72 -9.98
C CYS A 31 18.33 4.55 -11.33
N GLY A 32 17.07 4.96 -11.42
CA GLY A 32 16.29 4.91 -12.65
C GLY A 32 14.82 4.57 -12.43
N SER A 33 14.16 4.17 -13.50
CA SER A 33 12.76 3.72 -13.44
C SER A 33 12.50 2.63 -14.47
N ALA A 34 11.54 1.76 -14.20
CA ALA A 34 11.10 0.72 -15.11
C ALA A 34 9.58 0.54 -15.06
N PRO A 35 8.95 0.02 -16.12
CA PRO A 35 7.58 -0.46 -16.04
C PRO A 35 7.43 -1.49 -14.91
N ARG A 36 6.29 -1.47 -14.22
CA ARG A 36 6.00 -2.36 -13.07
C ARG A 36 6.26 -3.84 -13.40
N VAL A 37 5.84 -4.28 -14.60
CA VAL A 37 6.06 -5.66 -15.07
C VAL A 37 7.55 -6.00 -15.15
N GLN A 38 8.38 -5.09 -15.67
CA GLN A 38 9.82 -5.30 -15.76
C GLN A 38 10.48 -5.29 -14.38
N MET A 39 10.08 -4.35 -13.50
CA MET A 39 10.58 -4.30 -12.13
C MET A 39 10.36 -5.64 -11.41
N ARG A 40 9.16 -6.22 -11.53
CA ARG A 40 8.85 -7.54 -10.95
C ARG A 40 9.64 -8.67 -11.61
N ARG A 41 9.63 -8.73 -12.94
CA ARG A 41 10.33 -9.80 -13.71
C ARG A 41 11.82 -9.89 -13.37
N TRP A 42 12.47 -8.74 -13.25
CA TRP A 42 13.91 -8.64 -12.99
C TRP A 42 14.25 -8.48 -11.51
N ARG A 43 13.23 -8.44 -10.63
CA ARG A 43 13.38 -8.34 -9.17
C ARG A 43 14.22 -7.13 -8.76
N PHE A 44 13.99 -5.98 -9.40
CA PHE A 44 14.72 -4.77 -9.07
C PHE A 44 14.34 -4.24 -7.68
N TRP A 45 15.33 -3.67 -7.00
CA TRP A 45 15.09 -2.90 -5.79
C TRP A 45 14.17 -1.71 -6.09
N HIS A 46 13.15 -1.57 -5.28
CA HIS A 46 12.18 -0.49 -5.41
C HIS A 46 11.67 -0.04 -4.04
N ARG A 47 10.95 1.07 -4.02
CA ARG A 47 10.29 1.57 -2.82
C ARG A 47 8.82 1.16 -2.79
N ALA A 48 8.32 0.92 -1.57
CA ALA A 48 6.90 0.69 -1.31
C ALA A 48 6.46 1.38 -0.02
N THR A 49 5.17 1.66 0.08
CA THR A 49 4.55 2.27 1.26
C THR A 49 3.65 1.28 1.96
N TYR A 50 3.58 1.38 3.28
CA TYR A 50 2.76 0.56 4.15
C TYR A 50 2.02 1.48 5.12
N VAL A 51 0.72 1.67 4.92
CA VAL A 51 -0.11 2.54 5.74
C VAL A 51 -0.96 1.67 6.66
N VAL A 52 -0.55 1.61 7.90
CA VAL A 52 -1.28 0.90 8.97
C VAL A 52 -2.43 1.79 9.43
N VAL A 53 -3.66 1.29 9.36
CA VAL A 53 -4.87 2.01 9.75
C VAL A 53 -5.42 1.42 11.03
N ARG A 54 -5.55 2.26 12.07
CA ARG A 54 -6.02 1.88 13.40
C ARG A 54 -7.30 2.62 13.75
N ASN A 55 -8.28 1.94 14.33
CA ASN A 55 -9.49 2.57 14.84
C ASN A 55 -9.39 2.97 16.34
N CYS A 56 -10.40 3.63 16.87
CA CYS A 56 -10.47 4.06 18.29
C CYS A 56 -10.52 2.89 19.29
N ARG A 57 -10.82 1.67 18.83
CA ARG A 57 -10.75 0.45 19.65
C ARG A 57 -9.38 -0.20 19.62
N HIS A 58 -8.36 0.44 19.02
CA HIS A 58 -7.04 -0.12 18.79
C HIS A 58 -7.04 -1.41 17.96
N GLU A 59 -7.99 -1.53 17.02
CA GLU A 59 -8.01 -2.61 16.04
C GLU A 59 -7.36 -2.15 14.73
N LEU A 60 -6.74 -3.10 14.04
CA LEU A 60 -6.10 -2.92 12.75
C LEU A 60 -7.11 -3.14 11.61
N CYS A 61 -7.15 -2.24 10.64
CA CYS A 61 -7.81 -2.51 9.36
C CYS A 61 -6.93 -3.46 8.55
N VAL A 62 -7.40 -4.66 8.30
CA VAL A 62 -6.74 -5.63 7.41
C VAL A 62 -7.54 -5.77 6.13
N GLN A 63 -6.86 -6.04 5.01
CA GLN A 63 -7.47 -6.11 3.69
C GLN A 63 -7.31 -7.51 3.11
N GLN A 64 -8.40 -8.07 2.59
CA GLN A 64 -8.32 -9.25 1.75
C GLN A 64 -8.00 -8.85 0.31
N ARG A 65 -6.86 -9.30 -0.19
CA ARG A 65 -6.45 -9.10 -1.58
C ARG A 65 -7.37 -9.85 -2.54
N THR A 66 -7.64 -9.28 -3.71
CA THR A 66 -8.36 -10.00 -4.75
C THR A 66 -7.55 -11.21 -5.26
N LEU A 67 -8.25 -12.17 -5.84
CA LEU A 67 -7.60 -13.34 -6.48
C LEU A 67 -6.86 -12.98 -7.78
N THR A 68 -7.09 -11.78 -8.32
CA THR A 68 -6.44 -11.25 -9.53
C THR A 68 -5.10 -10.59 -9.27
N LYS A 69 -4.73 -10.38 -8.00
CA LYS A 69 -3.42 -9.80 -7.63
C LYS A 69 -2.29 -10.75 -8.04
N GLU A 70 -1.25 -10.20 -8.65
CA GLU A 70 -0.07 -10.97 -9.11
C GLU A 70 0.74 -11.59 -7.95
N VAL A 71 0.76 -10.91 -6.80
CA VAL A 71 1.53 -11.31 -5.62
C VAL A 71 0.57 -11.59 -4.49
N PHE A 72 0.67 -12.76 -3.87
CA PHE A 72 -0.20 -13.22 -2.77
C PHE A 72 -1.70 -13.07 -3.07
N PRO A 73 -2.24 -13.64 -4.18
CA PRO A 73 -3.67 -13.59 -4.48
C PRO A 73 -4.49 -14.19 -3.33
N GLY A 74 -5.52 -13.47 -2.89
CA GLY A 74 -6.37 -13.86 -1.76
C GLY A 74 -5.71 -13.77 -0.39
N GLY A 75 -4.47 -13.28 -0.30
CA GLY A 75 -3.77 -13.03 0.96
C GLY A 75 -4.43 -11.92 1.78
N ILE A 76 -3.94 -11.73 2.99
CA ILE A 76 -4.37 -10.66 3.90
C ILE A 76 -3.23 -9.66 4.05
N ASP A 77 -3.47 -8.41 3.64
CA ASP A 77 -2.56 -7.30 3.89
C ASP A 77 -2.88 -6.64 5.23
N LEU A 78 -1.83 -6.42 6.02
CA LEU A 78 -1.93 -5.77 7.34
C LEU A 78 -1.71 -4.26 7.25
N ALA A 79 -1.58 -3.74 6.04
CA ALA A 79 -1.45 -2.32 5.75
C ALA A 79 -1.96 -2.05 4.34
N ALA A 80 -2.53 -0.89 4.11
CA ALA A 80 -2.77 -0.37 2.76
C ALA A 80 -1.45 0.12 2.18
N GLY A 81 -1.25 -0.01 0.88
CA GLY A 81 -0.05 0.50 0.25
C GLY A 81 0.37 -0.21 -1.02
N GLY A 82 1.40 0.33 -1.61
CA GLY A 82 1.92 -0.16 -2.89
C GLY A 82 3.26 0.44 -3.27
N VAL A 83 3.64 0.21 -4.50
CA VAL A 83 4.92 0.66 -5.02
C VAL A 83 4.94 2.17 -5.26
N VAL A 84 6.09 2.79 -5.08
CA VAL A 84 6.30 4.22 -5.31
C VAL A 84 6.59 4.46 -6.78
N GLY A 85 5.80 5.33 -7.41
CA GLY A 85 5.96 5.72 -8.80
C GLY A 85 7.26 6.48 -9.08
N ALA A 86 7.69 6.48 -10.34
CA ALA A 86 8.89 7.20 -10.75
C ALA A 86 8.74 8.71 -10.50
N GLY A 87 9.64 9.28 -9.69
CA GLY A 87 9.60 10.69 -9.30
C GLY A 87 8.55 11.02 -8.25
N GLU A 88 7.78 10.05 -7.78
CA GLU A 88 6.80 10.25 -6.72
C GLU A 88 7.48 10.30 -5.35
N ALA A 89 7.07 11.25 -4.50
CA ALA A 89 7.51 11.29 -3.12
C ALA A 89 6.80 10.19 -2.30
N VAL A 90 7.52 9.52 -1.39
CA VAL A 90 7.00 8.38 -0.61
C VAL A 90 5.71 8.71 0.13
N HIS A 91 5.61 9.88 0.78
CA HIS A 91 4.40 10.28 1.49
C HIS A 91 3.22 10.60 0.55
N VAL A 92 3.49 10.96 -0.71
CA VAL A 92 2.46 11.14 -1.75
C VAL A 92 1.92 9.79 -2.18
N ALA A 93 2.82 8.83 -2.44
CA ALA A 93 2.45 7.44 -2.72
C ALA A 93 1.58 6.84 -1.60
N ALA A 94 1.99 7.01 -0.34
CA ALA A 94 1.22 6.53 0.81
C ALA A 94 -0.21 7.10 0.86
N ARG A 95 -0.38 8.40 0.58
CA ARG A 95 -1.72 9.04 0.52
C ARG A 95 -2.54 8.53 -0.65
N ARG A 96 -1.91 8.34 -1.82
CA ARG A 96 -2.56 7.83 -3.02
C ARG A 96 -3.09 6.42 -2.78
N GLU A 97 -2.25 5.51 -2.33
CA GLU A 97 -2.61 4.12 -2.04
C GLU A 97 -3.73 4.02 -0.98
N LEU A 98 -3.62 4.76 0.12
CA LEU A 98 -4.65 4.80 1.15
C LEU A 98 -6.01 5.28 0.59
N ALA A 99 -5.98 6.28 -0.29
CA ALA A 99 -7.17 6.82 -0.92
C ALA A 99 -7.75 5.88 -2.00
N GLU A 100 -6.91 5.16 -2.73
CA GLU A 100 -7.31 4.20 -3.76
C GLU A 100 -7.90 2.94 -3.12
N GLU A 101 -7.15 2.27 -2.24
CA GLU A 101 -7.54 0.98 -1.68
C GLU A 101 -8.69 1.06 -0.66
N LEU A 102 -8.69 2.08 0.22
CA LEU A 102 -9.64 2.20 1.34
C LEU A 102 -10.57 3.43 1.27
N GLY A 103 -10.34 4.33 0.30
CA GLY A 103 -11.14 5.56 0.18
C GLY A 103 -10.84 6.60 1.26
N ILE A 104 -9.81 6.43 2.08
CA ILE A 104 -9.46 7.33 3.18
C ILE A 104 -8.67 8.52 2.63
N ARG A 105 -9.16 9.74 2.89
CA ARG A 105 -8.58 10.99 2.40
C ARG A 105 -8.54 12.04 3.50
N GLY A 106 -7.60 13.00 3.39
CA GLY A 106 -7.56 14.18 4.24
C GLY A 106 -7.16 13.93 5.69
N VAL A 107 -6.65 12.74 6.00
CA VAL A 107 -6.21 12.37 7.35
C VAL A 107 -4.69 12.57 7.52
N PRO A 108 -4.21 12.88 8.74
CA PRO A 108 -2.78 12.93 9.01
C PRO A 108 -2.13 11.54 8.85
N LEU A 109 -1.06 11.46 8.05
CA LEU A 109 -0.16 10.30 8.02
C LEU A 109 1.01 10.54 8.96
N ARG A 110 1.19 9.68 9.94
CA ARG A 110 2.32 9.72 10.84
C ARG A 110 3.39 8.72 10.37
N PHE A 111 4.54 9.23 9.90
CA PHE A 111 5.68 8.37 9.56
C PHE A 111 6.18 7.66 10.82
N CYS A 112 6.41 6.36 10.70
CA CYS A 112 6.91 5.53 11.80
C CYS A 112 8.38 5.13 11.58
N LEU A 113 8.65 4.42 10.47
CA LEU A 113 9.99 3.89 10.20
C LEU A 113 10.14 3.51 8.73
N ASP A 114 11.41 3.34 8.32
CA ASP A 114 11.76 2.63 7.09
C ASP A 114 12.31 1.24 7.42
N PHE A 115 12.10 0.27 6.52
CA PHE A 115 12.65 -1.07 6.65
C PHE A 115 13.07 -1.65 5.30
N ARG A 116 13.89 -2.68 5.36
CA ARG A 116 14.31 -3.43 4.18
C ARG A 116 13.66 -4.81 4.20
N TYR A 117 13.01 -5.16 3.09
CA TYR A 117 12.49 -6.49 2.84
C TYR A 117 13.24 -7.10 1.65
N ASP A 118 13.87 -8.25 1.89
CA ASP A 118 14.72 -8.94 0.91
C ASP A 118 14.45 -10.44 1.00
N ARG A 119 13.27 -10.84 0.57
CA ARG A 119 12.80 -12.23 0.64
C ARG A 119 11.92 -12.57 -0.55
N GLU A 120 11.88 -13.87 -0.89
CA GLU A 120 10.97 -14.42 -1.91
C GLU A 120 11.06 -13.72 -3.28
N GLY A 121 12.25 -13.16 -3.57
CA GLY A 121 12.49 -12.43 -4.81
C GLY A 121 11.90 -11.03 -4.86
N ASN A 122 11.43 -10.51 -3.73
CA ASN A 122 11.05 -9.11 -3.56
C ASN A 122 12.17 -8.35 -2.85
N HIS A 123 12.61 -7.25 -3.47
CA HIS A 123 13.65 -6.36 -2.97
C HIS A 123 13.04 -4.99 -2.72
N ILE A 124 12.63 -4.72 -1.48
CA ILE A 124 11.82 -3.56 -1.13
C ILE A 124 12.52 -2.71 -0.05
N PHE A 125 12.53 -1.40 -0.27
CA PHE A 125 12.68 -0.42 0.81
C PHE A 125 11.28 0.11 1.15
N GLY A 126 10.76 -0.34 2.28
CA GLY A 126 9.43 -0.02 2.76
C GLY A 126 9.43 1.16 3.72
N SER A 127 8.47 2.07 3.55
CA SER A 127 8.20 3.15 4.50
C SER A 127 6.84 2.93 5.16
N VAL A 128 6.83 2.88 6.49
CA VAL A 128 5.64 2.59 7.30
C VAL A 128 5.06 3.88 7.86
N PHE A 129 3.75 4.02 7.70
CA PHE A 129 2.95 5.13 8.23
C PHE A 129 1.81 4.58 9.09
N LEU A 130 1.38 5.36 10.07
CA LEU A 130 0.21 5.08 10.90
C LEU A 130 -0.85 6.16 10.68
N VAL A 131 -2.11 5.71 10.59
CA VAL A 131 -3.30 6.55 10.50
C VAL A 131 -4.31 6.08 11.54
N ASP A 132 -4.85 7.00 12.32
CA ASP A 132 -6.02 6.76 13.17
C ASP A 132 -7.28 7.13 12.39
N TYR A 133 -8.23 6.18 12.25
CA TYR A 133 -9.42 6.38 11.42
C TYR A 133 -10.61 5.52 11.88
N ASP A 134 -11.78 6.16 12.02
CA ASP A 134 -13.04 5.53 12.44
C ASP A 134 -14.18 5.71 11.42
N GLY A 135 -13.88 6.30 10.27
CA GLY A 135 -14.88 6.56 9.24
C GLY A 135 -15.22 5.34 8.37
N PRO A 136 -16.16 5.49 7.44
CA PRO A 136 -16.51 4.43 6.51
C PRO A 136 -15.39 4.16 5.50
N LEU A 137 -15.18 2.89 5.15
CA LEU A 137 -14.24 2.48 4.12
C LEU A 137 -14.93 2.43 2.75
N ARG A 138 -14.20 2.77 1.70
CA ARG A 138 -14.59 2.60 0.31
C ARG A 138 -13.52 1.79 -0.40
N LEU A 139 -13.78 0.51 -0.59
CA LEU A 139 -12.82 -0.43 -1.14
C LEU A 139 -12.73 -0.30 -2.66
N GLN A 140 -11.51 -0.36 -3.18
CA GLN A 140 -11.23 -0.52 -4.61
C GLN A 140 -11.41 -1.99 -4.99
N ALA A 141 -12.52 -2.33 -5.60
CA ALA A 141 -12.93 -3.71 -5.86
C ALA A 141 -11.95 -4.52 -6.72
N GLU A 142 -11.12 -3.84 -7.53
CA GLU A 142 -10.10 -4.46 -8.38
C GLU A 142 -8.90 -4.99 -7.57
N GLU A 143 -8.66 -4.41 -6.39
CA GLU A 143 -7.50 -4.72 -5.58
C GLU A 143 -7.82 -5.30 -4.20
N VAL A 144 -8.91 -4.82 -3.58
CA VAL A 144 -9.35 -5.18 -2.23
C VAL A 144 -10.71 -5.85 -2.29
N ALA A 145 -10.74 -7.15 -2.03
CA ALA A 145 -11.97 -7.93 -2.05
C ALA A 145 -12.84 -7.68 -0.82
N ASP A 146 -12.21 -7.46 0.35
CA ASP A 146 -12.88 -7.20 1.62
C ASP A 146 -11.91 -6.51 2.59
N ALA A 147 -12.45 -5.86 3.62
CA ALA A 147 -11.68 -5.30 4.71
C ALA A 147 -12.36 -5.55 6.05
N MET A 148 -11.58 -5.84 7.08
CA MET A 148 -12.07 -6.12 8.42
C MET A 148 -11.18 -5.50 9.48
N TRP A 149 -11.74 -5.29 10.66
CA TRP A 149 -11.03 -4.81 11.83
C TRP A 149 -10.64 -5.98 12.72
N LEU A 150 -9.36 -6.13 13.03
CA LEU A 150 -8.85 -7.21 13.88
C LEU A 150 -8.01 -6.64 15.03
N PRO A 151 -8.06 -7.28 16.21
CA PRO A 151 -7.05 -7.06 17.23
C PRO A 151 -5.64 -7.30 16.68
N LEU A 152 -4.67 -6.52 17.14
CA LEU A 152 -3.29 -6.58 16.65
C LEU A 152 -2.71 -8.00 16.64
N GLU A 153 -2.92 -8.75 17.74
CA GLU A 153 -2.38 -10.10 17.90
C GLU A 153 -2.98 -11.06 16.87
N GLU A 154 -4.29 -10.96 16.62
CA GLU A 154 -4.98 -11.77 15.61
C GLU A 154 -4.48 -11.45 14.21
N ALA A 155 -4.30 -10.17 13.91
CA ALA A 155 -3.76 -9.72 12.62
C ALA A 155 -2.34 -10.26 12.40
N LEU A 156 -1.44 -10.13 13.37
CA LEU A 156 -0.07 -10.66 13.30
C LEU A 156 -0.02 -12.19 13.19
N ALA A 157 -0.94 -12.89 13.84
CA ALA A 157 -1.03 -14.35 13.81
C ALA A 157 -1.79 -14.89 12.60
N HIS A 158 -2.41 -14.03 11.79
CA HIS A 158 -3.28 -14.46 10.70
C HIS A 158 -2.52 -15.32 9.68
N PRO A 159 -2.97 -16.57 9.38
CA PRO A 159 -2.18 -17.54 8.60
C PRO A 159 -1.93 -17.10 7.15
N ARG A 160 -2.81 -16.27 6.58
CA ARG A 160 -2.70 -15.73 5.22
C ARG A 160 -2.14 -14.30 5.16
N ALA A 161 -1.62 -13.75 6.27
CA ALA A 161 -1.02 -12.43 6.25
C ALA A 161 0.21 -12.40 5.34
N THR A 162 0.29 -11.40 4.45
CA THR A 162 1.42 -11.27 3.53
C THR A 162 2.71 -11.00 4.29
N PRO A 163 3.84 -11.62 3.88
CA PRO A 163 5.07 -11.60 4.69
C PRO A 163 5.65 -10.20 4.88
N ASP A 164 5.58 -9.36 3.88
CA ASP A 164 6.11 -7.99 3.89
C ASP A 164 5.28 -7.06 4.78
N THR A 165 3.93 -7.11 4.68
CA THR A 165 3.05 -6.30 5.57
C THR A 165 3.14 -6.78 7.02
N ARG A 166 3.27 -8.08 7.25
CA ARG A 166 3.51 -8.63 8.60
C ARG A 166 4.83 -8.14 9.19
N LEU A 167 5.90 -8.09 8.38
CA LEU A 167 7.20 -7.59 8.83
C LEU A 167 7.12 -6.08 9.14
N ALA A 168 6.46 -5.31 8.28
CA ALA A 168 6.25 -3.87 8.50
C ALA A 168 5.52 -3.61 9.82
N LEU A 169 4.41 -4.31 10.06
CA LEU A 169 3.63 -4.17 11.30
C LEU A 169 4.44 -4.61 12.52
N LYS A 170 5.19 -5.71 12.42
CA LYS A 170 6.05 -6.18 13.51
C LYS A 170 7.08 -5.14 13.92
N TYR A 171 7.80 -4.56 12.97
CA TYR A 171 8.77 -3.50 13.26
C TYR A 171 8.13 -2.24 13.82
N MET A 172 6.93 -1.88 13.35
CA MET A 172 6.19 -0.76 13.90
C MET A 172 5.83 -0.98 15.38
N VAL A 173 5.40 -2.18 15.75
CA VAL A 173 5.07 -2.54 17.15
C VAL A 173 6.34 -2.57 18.02
N GLU A 174 7.41 -3.21 17.54
CA GLU A 174 8.71 -3.26 18.23
C GLU A 174 9.30 -1.86 18.44
N GLY A 175 9.05 -0.95 17.52
CA GLY A 175 9.45 0.46 17.60
C GLY A 175 8.57 1.34 18.52
N GLY A 176 7.52 0.78 19.12
CA GLY A 176 6.63 1.49 20.05
C GLY A 176 5.63 2.45 19.37
N TRP A 177 5.28 2.20 18.11
CA TRP A 177 4.34 3.05 17.35
C TRP A 177 2.88 2.61 17.43
N TRP A 178 2.61 1.42 17.93
CA TRP A 178 1.23 0.91 18.07
C TRP A 178 0.50 1.43 19.31
#